data_60df57c6746521abbbfa391d087bc64d
#
_entry.id   60df57c6746521abbbfa391d087bc64d
#
_cell.length_a   1.000
_cell.length_b   1.000
_cell.length_c   1.000
_cell.angle_alpha   90.00
_cell.angle_beta   90.00
_cell.angle_gamma   90.00
#
_symmetry.space_group_name_H-M   'P 1'
#
loop_
_entity.id
_entity.type
_entity.pdbx_description
1 polymer ?
#
loop_
_entity_poly.entity_id
_entity_poly.type
_entity_poly.pdbx_seq_one_letter_code
_entity_poly.pdbx_strand_id
1 'polypeptide(L)' 'MTQMSDISGSAALAICESLLLALNDRKVLPEHEIMGVLKDAASTHALWPAADGNVKFHIAVAKLITDIIAGGNSVRRP' A
#
# COMPACT_ATOMS: atom_id res chain seq x y z
N MET A 1 -21.40 10.57 -1.12
CA MET A 1 -20.76 11.63 -0.32
C MET A 1 -19.42 11.15 0.20
N THR A 2 -18.41 12.01 0.08
CA THR A 2 -17.06 11.65 0.50
C THR A 2 -16.93 11.78 2.01
N GLN A 3 -16.46 10.75 2.67
CA GLN A 3 -16.24 10.71 4.09
C GLN A 3 -14.83 11.23 4.43
N MET A 4 -14.67 11.78 5.64
CA MET A 4 -13.35 12.21 6.11
C MET A 4 -12.32 11.08 6.04
N SER A 5 -12.73 9.83 6.38
CA SER A 5 -11.84 8.68 6.32
C SER A 5 -11.39 8.39 4.89
N ASP A 6 -12.25 8.61 3.88
CA ASP A 6 -11.89 8.42 2.48
C ASP A 6 -10.89 9.49 2.04
N ILE A 7 -11.08 10.72 2.48
CA ILE A 7 -10.16 11.82 2.17
C ILE A 7 -8.81 11.56 2.81
N SER A 8 -8.80 11.20 4.09
CA SER A 8 -7.57 10.92 4.82
C SER A 8 -6.83 9.72 4.22
N GLY A 9 -7.56 8.67 3.86
CA GLY A 9 -6.99 7.49 3.25
C GLY A 9 -6.36 7.79 1.91
N SER A 10 -7.05 8.57 1.07
CA SER A 10 -6.52 8.97 -0.23
C SER A 10 -5.26 9.82 -0.08
N ALA A 11 -5.27 10.76 0.87
CA ALA A 11 -4.11 11.60 1.12
C ALA A 11 -2.93 10.77 1.62
N ALA A 12 -3.17 9.87 2.56
CA ALA A 12 -2.13 8.99 3.10
C ALA A 12 -1.54 8.12 2.00
N LEU A 13 -2.38 7.55 1.14
CA LEU A 13 -1.92 6.72 0.04
C LEU A 13 -1.05 7.51 -0.92
N ALA A 14 -1.48 8.72 -1.30
CA ALA A 14 -0.71 9.58 -2.21
C ALA A 14 0.65 9.93 -1.62
N ILE A 15 0.69 10.27 -0.34
CA ILE A 15 1.94 10.60 0.36
C ILE A 15 2.86 9.38 0.37
N CYS A 16 2.33 8.20 0.71
CA CYS A 16 3.12 6.98 0.76
C CYS A 16 3.68 6.61 -0.62
N GLU A 17 2.87 6.72 -1.66
CA GLU A 17 3.32 6.41 -3.01
C GLU A 17 4.45 7.36 -3.45
N SER A 18 4.29 8.65 -3.16
CA SER A 18 5.32 9.63 -3.48
C SER A 18 6.61 9.35 -2.70
N LEU A 19 6.47 8.95 -1.43
CA LEU A 19 7.62 8.62 -0.60
C LEU A 19 8.36 7.39 -1.14
N LEU A 20 7.63 6.35 -1.54
CA LEU A 20 8.24 5.15 -2.10
C LEU A 20 9.01 5.46 -3.38
N LEU A 21 8.44 6.30 -4.26
CA LEU A 21 9.12 6.73 -5.47
C LEU A 21 10.39 7.51 -5.14
N ALA A 22 10.32 8.41 -4.16
CA ALA A 22 11.47 9.21 -3.76
C ALA A 22 12.60 8.34 -3.21
N LEU A 23 12.26 7.34 -2.41
CA LEU A 23 13.24 6.41 -1.85
C LEU A 23 13.96 5.64 -2.95
N ASN A 24 13.23 5.22 -3.98
CA ASN A 24 13.81 4.52 -5.12
C ASN A 24 14.64 5.47 -6.00
N ASP A 25 14.10 6.66 -6.30
CA ASP A 25 14.79 7.65 -7.13
C ASP A 25 16.12 8.09 -6.53
N ARG A 26 16.17 8.19 -5.19
CA ARG A 26 17.39 8.60 -4.48
C ARG A 26 18.28 7.41 -4.13
N LYS A 27 17.89 6.20 -4.52
CA LYS A 27 18.65 4.97 -4.25
C LYS A 27 18.86 4.69 -2.77
N VAL A 28 17.94 5.17 -1.93
CA VAL A 28 17.93 4.85 -0.50
C VAL A 28 17.47 3.41 -0.33
N LEU A 29 16.41 3.01 -1.06
CA LEU A 29 15.92 1.64 -1.10
C LEU A 29 15.78 1.19 -2.54
N PRO A 30 16.37 0.06 -2.92
CA PRO A 30 16.17 -0.47 -4.26
C PRO A 30 14.74 -0.99 -4.43
N GLU A 31 14.32 -1.14 -5.69
CA GLU A 31 12.95 -1.53 -6.01
C GLU A 31 12.52 -2.81 -5.28
N HIS A 32 13.38 -3.83 -5.24
CA HIS A 32 13.00 -5.10 -4.62
C HIS A 32 12.73 -4.98 -3.12
N GLU A 33 13.41 -4.05 -2.42
CA GLU A 33 13.14 -3.79 -1.01
C GLU A 33 11.79 -3.11 -0.82
N ILE A 34 11.47 -2.17 -1.70
CA ILE A 34 10.18 -1.47 -1.67
C ILE A 34 9.04 -2.46 -1.95
N MET A 35 9.24 -3.34 -2.93
CA MET A 35 8.25 -4.38 -3.22
C MET A 35 8.07 -5.31 -2.03
N GLY A 36 9.15 -5.60 -1.29
CA GLY A 36 9.08 -6.39 -0.05
C GLY A 36 8.22 -5.73 1.01
N VAL A 37 8.37 -4.42 1.20
CA VAL A 37 7.55 -3.65 2.15
C VAL A 37 6.07 -3.76 1.78
N LEU A 38 5.74 -3.61 0.49
CA LEU A 38 4.37 -3.70 0.02
C LEU A 38 3.80 -5.10 0.22
N LYS A 39 4.59 -6.13 -0.08
CA LYS A 39 4.15 -7.52 0.12
C LYS A 39 3.91 -7.83 1.59
N ASP A 40 4.76 -7.33 2.47
CA ASP A 40 4.57 -7.52 3.91
C ASP A 40 3.29 -6.83 4.38
N ALA A 41 3.03 -5.62 3.90
CA ALA A 41 1.81 -4.89 4.25
C ALA A 41 0.56 -5.64 3.77
N ALA A 42 0.59 -6.15 2.54
CA ALA A 42 -0.53 -6.93 1.99
C ALA A 42 -0.76 -8.21 2.81
N SER A 43 0.32 -8.91 3.15
CA SER A 43 0.24 -10.15 3.95
C SER A 43 -0.32 -9.88 5.34
N THR A 44 0.08 -8.77 5.97
CA THR A 44 -0.43 -8.39 7.28
C THR A 44 -1.94 -8.28 7.26
N HIS A 45 -2.50 -7.59 6.26
CA HIS A 45 -3.95 -7.44 6.19
C HIS A 45 -4.66 -8.71 5.74
N ALA A 46 -4.06 -9.48 4.83
CA ALA A 46 -4.65 -10.74 4.38
C ALA A 46 -4.78 -11.74 5.54
N LEU A 47 -3.84 -11.69 6.49
CA LEU A 47 -3.80 -12.60 7.63
C LEU A 47 -4.32 -11.97 8.91
N TRP A 48 -4.93 -10.79 8.82
CA TRP A 48 -5.42 -10.06 9.99
C TRP A 48 -6.44 -10.90 10.76
N PRO A 49 -6.32 -10.97 12.09
CA PRO A 49 -7.26 -11.78 12.89
C PRO A 49 -8.70 -11.33 12.69
N ALA A 50 -9.61 -12.29 12.58
CA ALA A 50 -11.03 -12.01 12.42
C ALA A 50 -11.66 -11.43 13.68
N ALA A 51 -10.92 -11.32 14.77
CA ALA A 51 -11.43 -10.89 16.07
C ALA A 51 -12.02 -9.47 16.06
N ASP A 52 -11.58 -8.60 15.13
CA ASP A 52 -12.10 -7.25 15.05
C ASP A 52 -13.40 -7.16 14.22
N GLY A 53 -13.85 -8.25 13.62
CA GLY A 53 -15.06 -8.30 12.83
C GLY A 53 -14.96 -7.64 11.45
N ASN A 54 -13.78 -7.18 11.04
CA ASN A 54 -13.61 -6.45 9.78
C ASN A 54 -12.84 -7.25 8.73
N VAL A 55 -13.16 -8.54 8.60
CA VAL A 55 -12.49 -9.42 7.65
C VAL A 55 -12.56 -8.86 6.22
N LYS A 56 -13.73 -8.43 5.80
CA LYS A 56 -13.92 -7.89 4.43
C LYS A 56 -13.08 -6.65 4.21
N PHE A 57 -12.98 -5.78 5.21
CA PHE A 57 -12.16 -4.57 5.13
C PHE A 57 -10.68 -4.93 4.92
N HIS A 58 -10.16 -5.85 5.71
CA HIS A 58 -8.75 -6.22 5.62
C HIS A 58 -8.43 -6.94 4.31
N ILE A 59 -9.35 -7.76 3.81
CA ILE A 59 -9.20 -8.39 2.49
C ILE A 59 -9.16 -7.33 1.39
N ALA A 60 -10.04 -6.33 1.47
CA ALA A 60 -10.06 -5.25 0.49
C ALA A 60 -8.76 -4.43 0.51
N VAL A 61 -8.22 -4.16 1.70
CA VAL A 61 -6.94 -3.46 1.84
C VAL A 61 -5.81 -4.27 1.21
N ALA A 62 -5.75 -5.57 1.51
CA ALA A 62 -4.72 -6.45 0.95
C ALA A 62 -4.82 -6.50 -0.58
N LYS A 63 -6.05 -6.55 -1.13
CA LYS A 63 -6.26 -6.55 -2.57
C LYS A 63 -5.78 -5.27 -3.21
N LEU A 64 -6.07 -4.12 -2.60
CA LEU A 64 -5.60 -2.84 -3.12
C LEU A 64 -4.08 -2.79 -3.18
N ILE A 65 -3.42 -3.21 -2.11
CA ILE A 65 -1.96 -3.23 -2.06
C ILE A 65 -1.40 -4.17 -3.13
N THR A 66 -2.00 -5.33 -3.30
CA THR A 66 -1.60 -6.29 -4.33
C THR A 66 -1.75 -5.69 -5.72
N ASP A 67 -2.83 -4.95 -5.97
CA ASP A 67 -3.05 -4.26 -7.25
C ASP A 67 -1.98 -3.18 -7.49
N ILE A 68 -1.58 -2.46 -6.45
CA ILE A 68 -0.51 -1.47 -6.52
C ILE A 68 0.82 -2.14 -6.88
N ILE A 69 1.13 -3.28 -6.28
CA ILE A 69 2.33 -4.05 -6.60
C ILE A 69 2.32 -4.45 -8.07
N ALA A 70 1.20 -4.99 -8.54
CA ALA A 70 1.08 -5.44 -9.93
C ALA A 70 1.24 -4.29 -10.93
N GLY A 71 0.70 -3.11 -10.58
CA GLY A 71 0.80 -1.94 -11.44
C GLY A 71 2.20 -1.32 -11.48
N GLY A 72 2.95 -1.46 -10.40
CA GLY A 72 4.32 -0.93 -10.31
C GLY A 72 4.41 0.60 -10.28
N ASN A 73 3.29 1.29 -10.20
CA ASN A 73 3.25 2.75 -10.35
C ASN A 73 3.88 3.50 -9.18
N SER A 74 3.88 2.90 -8.01
CA SER A 74 4.36 3.54 -6.79
C SER A 74 5.84 3.32 -6.51
N VAL A 75 6.48 2.41 -7.25
CA VAL A 75 7.84 1.99 -6.90
C VAL A 75 8.85 2.17 -8.02
N ARG A 76 8.40 2.45 -9.22
CA ARG A 76 9.30 2.65 -10.36
C ARG A 76 8.70 3.64 -11.35
N ARG A 77 9.58 4.35 -12.01
CA ARG A 77 9.13 5.28 -13.04
C ARG A 77 9.04 4.56 -14.37
N PRO A 78 8.11 5.03 -15.22
CA PRO A 78 7.99 4.51 -16.57
C PRO A 78 9.26 4.76 -17.39
#